data_7fc2ba5d17b7f9267b8f28c022c95ffc
#
_entry.id   7fc2ba5d17b7f9267b8f28c022c95ffc
#
_cell.length_a   1.000
_cell.length_b   1.000
_cell.length_c   1.000
_cell.angle_alpha   90.00
_cell.angle_beta   90.00
_cell.angle_gamma   90.00
#
_symmetry.space_group_name_H-M   'P 1'
#
loop_
_entity.id
_entity.type
_entity.pdbx_description
1 polymer ?
#
loop_
_entity_poly.entity_id
_entity_poly.type
_entity_poly.pdbx_seq_one_letter_code
_entity_poly.pdbx_strand_id
1 'polypeptide(L)'
;AREAYNPDIPLVYASTGSVYGRVKGTCTEESPLNAVSLYGVNKRVAEEMVATQDNTVSFRFATGFGVSPCMRVNLLVNDFVYQAITNRILTIFQADFRRTFIHVRDMAKAFTMGVENMGNWKHKTYNCGANHLNWTKRELAEHVKEKTGCFVHYEEIGTDADQRDYEVSYDKLEAEGFTCDVDMKTGIDELIKVAPILQIRHQYS
;
A
#
# COMPACT_ATOMS: atom_id res chain seq x y z
N ALA A 1 -6.39 24.96 6.72
CA ALA A 1 -5.97 24.28 5.47
C ALA A 1 -6.71 24.85 4.25
N ARG A 2 -8.01 25.17 4.38
CA ARG A 2 -8.84 25.68 3.26
C ARG A 2 -8.37 27.07 2.76
N GLU A 3 -7.86 27.92 3.65
CA GLU A 3 -7.38 29.28 3.33
C GLU A 3 -6.01 29.31 2.64
N ALA A 4 -5.26 28.21 2.67
CA ALA A 4 -3.92 28.11 2.07
C ALA A 4 -3.90 27.39 0.71
N TYR A 5 -5.06 26.88 0.25
CA TYR A 5 -5.14 26.17 -1.03
C TYR A 5 -5.22 27.18 -2.19
N ASN A 6 -4.26 27.09 -3.10
CA ASN A 6 -4.30 27.83 -4.37
C ASN A 6 -4.86 26.89 -5.47
N PRO A 7 -6.04 27.18 -6.06
CA PRO A 7 -6.64 26.32 -7.08
C PRO A 7 -5.83 26.20 -8.37
N ASP A 8 -4.88 27.12 -8.61
CA ASP A 8 -4.00 27.06 -9.78
C ASP A 8 -2.87 26.02 -9.63
N ILE A 9 -2.63 25.54 -8.41
CA ILE A 9 -1.57 24.56 -8.12
C ILE A 9 -2.17 23.15 -8.09
N PRO A 10 -1.65 22.19 -8.90
CA PRO A 10 -2.08 20.80 -8.83
C PRO A 10 -1.93 20.19 -7.43
N LEU A 11 -2.97 19.54 -6.94
CA LEU A 11 -2.94 18.79 -5.67
C LEU A 11 -3.16 17.30 -5.95
N VAL A 12 -2.15 16.48 -5.69
CA VAL A 12 -2.25 15.03 -5.73
C VAL A 12 -2.37 14.49 -4.31
N TYR A 13 -3.52 13.90 -3.99
CA TYR A 13 -3.80 13.42 -2.64
C TYR A 13 -3.49 11.93 -2.48
N ALA A 14 -2.65 11.59 -1.51
CA ALA A 14 -2.42 10.22 -1.09
C ALA A 14 -3.56 9.71 -0.21
N SER A 15 -4.58 9.10 -0.81
CA SER A 15 -5.58 8.32 -0.11
C SER A 15 -5.07 6.88 0.12
N THR A 16 -5.93 5.95 0.45
CA THR A 16 -5.57 4.57 0.83
C THR A 16 -6.67 3.58 0.51
N GLY A 17 -6.32 2.34 0.14
CA GLY A 17 -7.28 1.24 0.05
C GLY A 17 -8.00 0.92 1.37
N SER A 18 -7.48 1.39 2.52
CA SER A 18 -8.15 1.20 3.83
C SER A 18 -9.52 1.88 3.94
N VAL A 19 -9.87 2.77 3.01
CA VAL A 19 -11.20 3.41 2.94
C VAL A 19 -12.31 2.43 2.62
N TYR A 20 -11.99 1.31 1.95
CA TYR A 20 -12.98 0.27 1.62
C TYR A 20 -13.43 -0.52 2.85
N GLY A 21 -12.55 -0.69 3.84
CA GLY A 21 -12.86 -1.44 5.06
C GLY A 21 -12.93 -2.95 4.82
N ARG A 22 -13.98 -3.60 5.32
CA ARG A 22 -14.21 -5.04 5.13
C ARG A 22 -15.18 -5.23 3.97
N VAL A 23 -14.68 -5.66 2.82
CA VAL A 23 -15.48 -5.95 1.63
C VAL A 23 -15.24 -7.39 1.21
N LYS A 24 -16.26 -8.07 0.72
CA LYS A 24 -16.12 -9.38 0.08
C LYS A 24 -15.97 -9.16 -1.43
N GLY A 25 -14.91 -9.74 -1.99
CA GLY A 25 -14.61 -9.66 -3.43
C GLY A 25 -13.67 -8.51 -3.78
N THR A 26 -13.66 -8.14 -5.06
CA THR A 26 -12.75 -7.15 -5.61
C THR A 26 -13.32 -5.74 -5.47
N CYS A 27 -12.56 -4.84 -4.84
CA CYS A 27 -12.91 -3.43 -4.72
C CYS A 27 -12.52 -2.67 -5.98
N THR A 28 -13.43 -1.84 -6.47
CA THR A 28 -13.21 -0.83 -7.52
C THR A 28 -13.40 0.56 -6.92
N GLU A 29 -13.15 1.61 -7.69
CA GLU A 29 -13.37 2.99 -7.22
C GLU A 29 -14.85 3.31 -6.94
N GLU A 30 -15.76 2.55 -7.50
CA GLU A 30 -17.20 2.65 -7.32
C GLU A 30 -17.72 1.86 -6.11
N SER A 31 -16.84 1.04 -5.49
CA SER A 31 -17.20 0.25 -4.31
C SER A 31 -17.52 1.14 -3.10
N PRO A 32 -18.44 0.73 -2.21
CA PRO A 32 -18.77 1.47 -1.02
C PRO A 32 -17.55 1.69 -0.10
N LEU A 33 -17.45 2.88 0.50
CA LEU A 33 -16.38 3.24 1.43
C LEU A 33 -16.82 2.99 2.88
N ASN A 34 -16.44 1.84 3.42
CA ASN A 34 -16.82 1.36 4.76
C ASN A 34 -15.59 1.22 5.68
N ALA A 35 -14.78 2.29 5.77
CA ALA A 35 -13.58 2.29 6.59
C ALA A 35 -13.87 1.87 8.04
N VAL A 36 -13.09 0.91 8.56
CA VAL A 36 -13.25 0.36 9.92
C VAL A 36 -12.21 0.88 10.91
N SER A 37 -11.11 1.44 10.43
CA SER A 37 -10.08 2.05 11.27
C SER A 37 -10.20 3.57 11.28
N LEU A 38 -9.80 4.20 12.39
CA LEU A 38 -9.73 5.66 12.49
C LEU A 38 -8.89 6.26 11.36
N TYR A 39 -7.78 5.59 11.00
CA TYR A 39 -6.95 6.00 9.86
C TYR A 39 -7.75 6.01 8.55
N GLY A 40 -8.47 4.93 8.25
CA GLY A 40 -9.27 4.83 7.02
C GLY A 40 -10.40 5.86 6.98
N VAL A 41 -11.09 6.10 8.12
CA VAL A 41 -12.13 7.12 8.24
C VAL A 41 -11.55 8.52 7.97
N ASN A 42 -10.44 8.88 8.62
CA ASN A 42 -9.80 10.18 8.43
C ASN A 42 -9.33 10.39 6.98
N LYS A 43 -8.79 9.33 6.35
CA LYS A 43 -8.37 9.37 4.94
C LYS A 43 -9.55 9.56 3.99
N ARG A 44 -10.69 8.91 4.27
CA ARG A 44 -11.93 9.08 3.50
C ARG A 44 -12.44 10.51 3.60
N VAL A 45 -12.57 11.04 4.82
CA VAL A 45 -13.04 12.43 5.04
C VAL A 45 -12.14 13.44 4.32
N ALA A 46 -10.81 13.24 4.39
CA ALA A 46 -9.88 14.12 3.69
C ALA A 46 -9.97 13.97 2.16
N GLU A 47 -10.20 12.76 1.63
CA GLU A 47 -10.44 12.52 0.19
C GLU A 47 -11.71 13.27 -0.29
N GLU A 48 -12.81 13.17 0.46
CA GLU A 48 -14.05 13.90 0.19
C GLU A 48 -13.83 15.42 0.19
N MET A 49 -13.04 15.94 1.15
CA MET A 49 -12.69 17.37 1.20
C MET A 49 -11.82 17.81 0.02
N VAL A 50 -10.85 16.98 -0.39
CA VAL A 50 -9.97 17.26 -1.53
C VAL A 50 -10.77 17.25 -2.82
N ALA A 51 -11.70 16.32 -2.99
CA ALA A 51 -12.55 16.21 -4.19
C ALA A 51 -13.42 17.46 -4.46
N THR A 52 -13.64 18.31 -3.45
CA THR A 52 -14.37 19.59 -3.61
C THR A 52 -13.48 20.73 -4.09
N GLN A 53 -12.18 20.53 -4.23
CA GLN A 53 -11.23 21.55 -4.68
C GLN A 53 -10.91 21.36 -6.16
N ASP A 54 -10.60 22.47 -6.87
CA ASP A 54 -10.14 22.39 -8.24
C ASP A 54 -8.72 21.80 -8.34
N ASN A 55 -8.35 21.33 -9.53
CA ASN A 55 -7.02 20.77 -9.83
C ASN A 55 -6.55 19.69 -8.82
N THR A 56 -7.44 18.78 -8.47
CA THR A 56 -7.14 17.70 -7.52
C THR A 56 -7.30 16.32 -8.17
N VAL A 57 -6.44 15.38 -7.78
CA VAL A 57 -6.58 13.95 -8.05
C VAL A 57 -6.25 13.16 -6.79
N SER A 58 -7.00 12.10 -6.53
CA SER A 58 -6.78 11.24 -5.36
C SER A 58 -6.34 9.84 -5.78
N PHE A 59 -5.28 9.32 -5.14
CA PHE A 59 -4.86 7.94 -5.29
C PHE A 59 -5.15 7.13 -4.02
N ARG A 60 -5.99 6.10 -4.11
CA ARG A 60 -6.20 5.09 -3.07
C ARG A 60 -5.08 4.05 -3.19
N PHE A 61 -3.95 4.35 -2.57
CA PHE A 61 -2.77 3.50 -2.64
C PHE A 61 -3.00 2.14 -1.98
N ALA A 62 -2.48 1.10 -2.64
CA ALA A 62 -2.16 -0.17 -2.02
C ALA A 62 -1.13 0.00 -0.89
N THR A 63 -0.83 -1.06 -0.14
CA THR A 63 0.17 -1.02 0.92
C THR A 63 1.56 -0.79 0.32
N GLY A 64 2.18 0.33 0.67
CA GLY A 64 3.52 0.67 0.20
C GLY A 64 4.58 -0.28 0.76
N PHE A 65 5.54 -0.70 -0.06
CA PHE A 65 6.70 -1.49 0.37
C PHE A 65 7.97 -1.07 -0.39
N GLY A 66 9.11 -1.53 0.08
CA GLY A 66 10.39 -1.30 -0.58
C GLY A 66 11.30 -0.31 0.15
N VAL A 67 12.53 -0.22 -0.35
CA VAL A 67 13.59 0.59 0.25
C VAL A 67 13.38 2.07 -0.03
N SER A 68 13.46 2.89 1.03
CA SER A 68 13.42 4.35 0.91
C SER A 68 14.15 5.02 2.07
N PRO A 69 14.54 6.30 1.94
CA PRO A 69 15.19 7.05 3.03
C PRO A 69 14.38 7.12 4.33
N CYS A 70 13.04 7.12 4.22
CA CYS A 70 12.11 7.13 5.35
C CYS A 70 11.27 5.85 5.37
N MET A 71 11.92 4.69 5.27
CA MET A 71 11.27 3.40 5.19
C MET A 71 10.53 3.07 6.49
N ARG A 72 9.26 2.68 6.36
CA ARG A 72 8.46 2.15 7.46
C ARG A 72 8.67 0.63 7.56
N VAL A 73 9.48 0.22 8.51
CA VAL A 73 9.80 -1.21 8.71
C VAL A 73 8.57 -2.02 9.17
N ASN A 74 7.63 -1.40 9.87
CA ASN A 74 6.42 -2.05 10.38
C ASN A 74 5.29 -2.25 9.35
N LEU A 75 5.55 -2.02 8.06
CA LEU A 75 4.61 -2.40 6.99
C LEU A 75 4.88 -3.84 6.55
N LEU A 76 3.83 -4.57 6.23
CA LEU A 76 3.81 -6.04 6.15
C LEU A 76 4.99 -6.67 5.39
N VAL A 77 5.28 -6.23 4.15
CA VAL A 77 6.40 -6.77 3.36
C VAL A 77 7.74 -6.44 4.00
N ASN A 78 7.91 -5.19 4.39
CA ASN A 78 9.14 -4.70 5.01
C ASN A 78 9.39 -5.41 6.35
N ASP A 79 8.34 -5.59 7.16
CA ASP A 79 8.39 -6.27 8.45
C ASP A 79 8.74 -7.75 8.28
N PHE A 80 8.11 -8.46 7.34
CA PHE A 80 8.42 -9.86 7.09
C PHE A 80 9.88 -10.06 6.71
N VAL A 81 10.41 -9.25 5.79
CA VAL A 81 11.83 -9.33 5.41
C VAL A 81 12.73 -8.99 6.58
N TYR A 82 12.41 -7.93 7.33
CA TYR A 82 13.20 -7.53 8.49
C TYR A 82 13.24 -8.62 9.56
N GLN A 83 12.09 -9.19 9.94
CA GLN A 83 12.01 -10.27 10.92
C GLN A 83 12.70 -11.54 10.43
N ALA A 84 12.54 -11.90 9.15
CA ALA A 84 13.22 -13.06 8.57
C ALA A 84 14.75 -12.95 8.64
N ILE A 85 15.31 -11.76 8.47
CA ILE A 85 16.75 -11.52 8.53
C ILE A 85 17.24 -11.45 9.98
N THR A 86 16.53 -10.72 10.86
CA THR A 86 16.97 -10.46 12.23
C THR A 86 16.63 -11.58 13.21
N ASN A 87 15.40 -12.07 13.15
CA ASN A 87 14.87 -13.05 14.11
C ASN A 87 14.93 -14.49 13.56
N ARG A 88 15.11 -14.67 12.26
CA ARG A 88 15.13 -15.96 11.57
C ARG A 88 13.82 -16.74 11.68
N ILE A 89 12.72 -16.08 12.08
CA ILE A 89 11.40 -16.67 12.22
C ILE A 89 10.34 -15.66 11.81
N LEU A 90 9.27 -16.16 11.15
CA LEU A 90 8.03 -15.43 10.88
C LEU A 90 6.88 -16.18 11.55
N THR A 91 6.04 -15.47 12.31
CA THR A 91 4.78 -15.99 12.82
C THR A 91 3.63 -15.32 12.09
N ILE A 92 2.83 -16.11 11.37
CA ILE A 92 1.81 -15.61 10.45
C ILE A 92 0.43 -16.00 10.93
N PHE A 93 -0.39 -15.00 11.24
CA PHE A 93 -1.81 -15.16 11.52
C PHE A 93 -2.63 -14.94 10.25
N GLN A 94 -3.71 -15.71 10.07
CA GLN A 94 -4.63 -15.53 8.93
C GLN A 94 -3.86 -15.52 7.59
N ALA A 95 -3.07 -16.57 7.37
CA ALA A 95 -2.11 -16.68 6.28
C ALA A 95 -2.74 -16.52 4.87
N ASP A 96 -4.00 -16.92 4.72
CA ASP A 96 -4.69 -16.89 3.43
C ASP A 96 -5.38 -15.56 3.14
N PHE A 97 -5.32 -14.59 4.07
CA PHE A 97 -5.84 -13.25 3.86
C PHE A 97 -5.01 -12.52 2.80
N ARG A 98 -5.72 -11.94 1.85
CA ARG A 98 -5.14 -11.21 0.74
C ARG A 98 -4.88 -9.76 1.07
N ARG A 99 -3.78 -9.24 0.54
CA ARG A 99 -3.34 -7.85 0.66
C ARG A 99 -2.90 -7.34 -0.70
N THR A 100 -3.02 -6.05 -0.86
CA THR A 100 -2.61 -5.37 -2.08
C THR A 100 -1.38 -4.52 -1.81
N PHE A 101 -0.44 -4.50 -2.73
CA PHE A 101 0.84 -3.83 -2.55
C PHE A 101 1.21 -2.94 -3.72
N ILE A 102 2.11 -1.98 -3.44
CA ILE A 102 2.73 -1.12 -4.44
C ILE A 102 4.14 -0.75 -3.97
N HIS A 103 5.12 -0.81 -4.86
CA HIS A 103 6.47 -0.39 -4.51
C HIS A 103 6.56 1.14 -4.39
N VAL A 104 7.40 1.64 -3.47
CA VAL A 104 7.51 3.08 -3.21
C VAL A 104 7.98 3.90 -4.42
N ARG A 105 8.75 3.31 -5.35
CA ARG A 105 9.13 3.96 -6.62
C ARG A 105 7.91 4.14 -7.54
N ASP A 106 7.02 3.16 -7.58
CA ASP A 106 5.79 3.25 -8.37
C ASP A 106 4.80 4.23 -7.74
N MET A 107 4.78 4.34 -6.40
CA MET A 107 4.04 5.44 -5.74
C MET A 107 4.56 6.81 -6.19
N ALA A 108 5.88 7.01 -6.24
CA ALA A 108 6.48 8.26 -6.72
C ALA A 108 6.13 8.52 -8.20
N LYS A 109 6.19 7.49 -9.05
CA LYS A 109 5.74 7.57 -10.45
C LYS A 109 4.28 8.01 -10.56
N ALA A 110 3.38 7.47 -9.73
CA ALA A 110 1.97 7.85 -9.72
C ALA A 110 1.78 9.33 -9.37
N PHE A 111 2.52 9.86 -8.38
CA PHE A 111 2.48 11.29 -8.04
C PHE A 111 2.92 12.16 -9.21
N THR A 112 4.01 11.80 -9.88
CA THR A 112 4.50 12.53 -11.06
C THR A 112 3.44 12.54 -12.17
N MET A 113 2.90 11.36 -12.51
CA MET A 113 1.84 11.24 -13.52
C MET A 113 0.57 12.01 -13.13
N GLY A 114 0.22 12.04 -11.84
CA GLY A 114 -0.93 12.80 -11.33
C GLY A 114 -0.79 14.30 -11.58
N VAL A 115 0.41 14.85 -11.42
CA VAL A 115 0.70 16.26 -11.74
C VAL A 115 0.67 16.50 -13.25
N GLU A 116 1.35 15.66 -14.04
CA GLU A 116 1.46 15.79 -15.49
C GLU A 116 0.12 15.66 -16.22
N ASN A 117 -0.77 14.79 -15.71
CA ASN A 117 -2.08 14.53 -16.31
C ASN A 117 -3.23 15.28 -15.63
N MET A 118 -2.96 16.27 -14.77
CA MET A 118 -3.98 16.96 -13.99
C MET A 118 -5.14 17.49 -14.86
N GLY A 119 -4.85 17.95 -16.08
CA GLY A 119 -5.89 18.43 -17.00
C GLY A 119 -6.98 17.40 -17.31
N ASN A 120 -6.62 16.11 -17.39
CA ASN A 120 -7.53 15.01 -17.69
C ASN A 120 -8.00 14.28 -16.43
N TRP A 121 -7.23 14.35 -15.33
CA TRP A 121 -7.46 13.58 -14.12
C TRP A 121 -8.06 14.39 -12.97
N LYS A 122 -8.29 15.68 -13.14
CA LYS A 122 -8.89 16.52 -12.10
C LYS A 122 -10.23 15.96 -11.63
N HIS A 123 -10.46 16.04 -10.33
CA HIS A 123 -11.63 15.51 -9.62
C HIS A 123 -11.81 13.99 -9.72
N LYS A 124 -10.83 13.25 -10.26
CA LYS A 124 -10.90 11.80 -10.31
C LYS A 124 -10.22 11.16 -9.10
N THR A 125 -10.71 9.99 -8.78
CA THR A 125 -10.09 9.09 -7.81
C THR A 125 -9.72 7.79 -8.51
N TYR A 126 -8.52 7.27 -8.21
CA TYR A 126 -8.00 6.03 -8.75
C TYR A 126 -7.48 5.13 -7.66
N ASN A 127 -7.72 3.83 -7.76
CA ASN A 127 -6.93 2.85 -7.05
C ASN A 127 -5.52 2.82 -7.65
N CYS A 128 -4.49 2.83 -6.80
CA CYS A 128 -3.11 2.86 -7.23
C CYS A 128 -2.32 1.69 -6.66
N GLY A 129 -1.95 0.78 -7.55
CA GLY A 129 -1.26 -0.48 -7.33
C GLY A 129 -1.22 -1.28 -8.61
N ALA A 130 -1.14 -2.60 -8.52
CA ALA A 130 -1.22 -3.49 -9.67
C ALA A 130 -1.93 -4.80 -9.33
N ASN A 131 -2.71 -5.36 -10.26
CA ASN A 131 -3.47 -6.58 -10.05
C ASN A 131 -2.59 -7.78 -9.68
N HIS A 132 -1.39 -7.89 -10.26
CA HIS A 132 -0.42 -8.94 -9.95
C HIS A 132 0.28 -8.78 -8.59
N LEU A 133 0.06 -7.66 -7.89
CA LEU A 133 0.55 -7.41 -6.54
C LEU A 133 -0.52 -7.64 -5.45
N ASN A 134 -1.62 -8.31 -5.80
CA ASN A 134 -2.58 -8.85 -4.84
C ASN A 134 -2.09 -10.23 -4.35
N TRP A 135 -1.38 -10.26 -3.22
CA TRP A 135 -0.78 -11.47 -2.64
C TRP A 135 -1.41 -11.84 -1.30
N THR A 136 -1.49 -13.15 -1.00
CA THR A 136 -1.78 -13.62 0.35
C THR A 136 -0.56 -13.44 1.26
N LYS A 137 -0.78 -13.40 2.58
CA LYS A 137 0.34 -13.40 3.53
C LYS A 137 1.17 -14.68 3.43
N ARG A 138 0.54 -15.82 3.07
CA ARG A 138 1.20 -17.10 2.83
C ARG A 138 2.17 -17.00 1.65
N GLU A 139 1.71 -16.54 0.49
CA GLU A 139 2.55 -16.36 -0.70
C GLU A 139 3.77 -15.47 -0.40
N LEU A 140 3.54 -14.38 0.33
CA LEU A 140 4.60 -13.46 0.77
C LEU A 140 5.61 -14.17 1.70
N ALA A 141 5.10 -14.87 2.73
CA ALA A 141 5.95 -15.54 3.71
C ALA A 141 6.79 -16.67 3.10
N GLU A 142 6.19 -17.49 2.22
CA GLU A 142 6.91 -18.55 1.54
C GLU A 142 8.00 -17.99 0.60
N HIS A 143 7.71 -16.88 -0.10
CA HIS A 143 8.74 -16.25 -0.92
C HIS A 143 9.90 -15.68 -0.10
N VAL A 144 9.60 -15.00 1.02
CA VAL A 144 10.65 -14.52 1.95
C VAL A 144 11.45 -15.69 2.53
N LYS A 145 10.78 -16.80 2.91
CA LYS A 145 11.44 -18.02 3.40
C LYS A 145 12.37 -18.63 2.37
N GLU A 146 11.95 -18.74 1.11
CA GLU A 146 12.78 -19.24 0.00
C GLU A 146 14.08 -18.44 -0.12
N LYS A 147 14.01 -17.13 0.01
CA LYS A 147 15.15 -16.21 -0.13
C LYS A 147 16.05 -16.13 1.07
N THR A 148 15.52 -16.30 2.29
CA THR A 148 16.26 -16.05 3.55
C THR A 148 16.58 -17.32 4.32
N GLY A 149 15.89 -18.43 4.04
CA GLY A 149 15.96 -19.66 4.83
C GLY A 149 15.41 -19.51 6.25
N CYS A 150 14.56 -18.54 6.53
CA CYS A 150 13.91 -18.37 7.83
C CYS A 150 12.88 -19.48 8.09
N PHE A 151 12.57 -19.71 9.37
CA PHE A 151 11.46 -20.58 9.74
C PHE A 151 10.13 -19.81 9.65
N VAL A 152 9.09 -20.42 9.09
CA VAL A 152 7.73 -19.85 9.05
C VAL A 152 6.79 -20.70 9.88
N HIS A 153 6.14 -20.08 10.85
CA HIS A 153 5.10 -20.67 11.67
C HIS A 153 3.75 -20.06 11.31
N TYR A 154 2.80 -20.91 10.95
CA TYR A 154 1.41 -20.52 10.71
C TYR A 154 0.59 -20.76 11.97
N GLU A 155 0.10 -19.69 12.56
CA GLU A 155 -0.67 -19.74 13.79
C GLU A 155 -2.16 -19.78 13.47
N GLU A 156 -2.85 -20.79 14.01
CA GLU A 156 -4.30 -20.99 13.81
C GLU A 156 -5.13 -20.27 14.88
N ILE A 157 -4.53 -19.98 16.03
CA ILE A 157 -5.22 -19.36 17.18
C ILE A 157 -4.76 -17.90 17.30
N GLY A 158 -5.72 -17.00 17.28
CA GLY A 158 -5.46 -15.57 17.35
C GLY A 158 -5.85 -14.86 16.07
N THR A 159 -5.74 -13.54 16.10
CA THR A 159 -6.10 -12.69 14.96
C THR A 159 -5.06 -11.60 14.78
N ASP A 160 -4.78 -11.26 13.52
CA ASP A 160 -4.02 -10.05 13.19
C ASP A 160 -4.85 -8.81 13.54
N ALA A 161 -4.20 -7.77 14.01
CA ALA A 161 -4.84 -6.48 14.21
C ALA A 161 -5.41 -5.91 12.89
N ASP A 162 -4.75 -6.21 11.78
CA ASP A 162 -5.20 -5.85 10.43
C ASP A 162 -5.99 -7.01 9.79
N GLN A 163 -7.31 -6.96 9.93
CA GLN A 163 -8.24 -8.00 9.43
C GLN A 163 -8.76 -7.71 8.02
N ARG A 164 -8.04 -6.95 7.22
CA ARG A 164 -8.41 -6.73 5.82
C ARG A 164 -8.16 -8.01 5.01
N ASP A 165 -9.14 -8.40 4.23
CA ASP A 165 -9.09 -9.53 3.31
C ASP A 165 -9.90 -9.16 2.06
N TYR A 166 -9.26 -8.51 1.11
CA TYR A 166 -9.87 -8.10 -0.15
C TYR A 166 -8.84 -7.92 -1.25
N GLU A 167 -9.31 -8.02 -2.47
CA GLU A 167 -8.61 -7.62 -3.67
C GLU A 167 -9.02 -6.20 -4.07
N VAL A 168 -8.15 -5.54 -4.82
CA VAL A 168 -8.45 -4.24 -5.42
C VAL A 168 -8.15 -4.34 -6.91
N SER A 169 -9.09 -3.89 -7.76
CA SER A 169 -8.84 -3.68 -9.18
C SER A 169 -8.11 -2.35 -9.38
N TYR A 170 -7.11 -2.40 -10.26
CA TYR A 170 -6.32 -1.25 -10.69
C TYR A 170 -6.54 -0.91 -12.17
N ASP A 171 -7.51 -1.57 -12.81
CA ASP A 171 -7.78 -1.48 -14.26
C ASP A 171 -8.05 -0.05 -14.71
N LYS A 172 -8.70 0.76 -13.86
CA LYS A 172 -9.04 2.15 -14.19
C LYS A 172 -7.80 3.02 -14.39
N LEU A 173 -6.78 2.90 -13.51
CA LEU A 173 -5.54 3.65 -13.65
C LEU A 173 -4.62 3.04 -14.71
N GLU A 174 -4.64 1.71 -14.88
CA GLU A 174 -3.93 1.02 -15.95
C GLU A 174 -4.43 1.46 -17.33
N ALA A 175 -5.75 1.65 -17.51
CA ALA A 175 -6.33 2.18 -18.75
C ALA A 175 -5.89 3.61 -19.07
N GLU A 176 -5.46 4.39 -18.07
CA GLU A 176 -4.87 5.72 -18.24
C GLU A 176 -3.35 5.65 -18.49
N GLY A 177 -2.77 4.46 -18.63
CA GLY A 177 -1.37 4.24 -18.97
C GLY A 177 -0.41 4.08 -17.79
N PHE A 178 -0.91 4.00 -16.54
CA PHE A 178 -0.06 3.71 -15.38
C PHE A 178 0.25 2.22 -15.29
N THR A 179 1.50 1.89 -15.06
CA THR A 179 1.96 0.52 -14.77
C THR A 179 2.94 0.54 -13.60
N CYS A 180 2.89 -0.49 -12.76
CA CYS A 180 3.92 -0.73 -11.76
C CYS A 180 5.14 -1.39 -12.42
N ASP A 181 6.32 -0.80 -12.24
CA ASP A 181 7.57 -1.26 -12.85
C ASP A 181 8.33 -2.23 -11.93
N VAL A 182 7.99 -2.24 -10.63
CA VAL A 182 8.67 -3.07 -9.64
C VAL A 182 7.74 -4.17 -9.14
N ASP A 183 8.10 -5.41 -9.42
CA ASP A 183 7.38 -6.57 -8.91
C ASP A 183 7.72 -6.87 -7.43
N MET A 184 6.94 -7.75 -6.82
CA MET A 184 7.11 -8.15 -5.42
C MET A 184 8.48 -8.77 -5.17
N LYS A 185 8.96 -9.62 -6.08
CA LYS A 185 10.21 -10.35 -5.94
C LYS A 185 11.41 -9.42 -5.95
N THR A 186 11.43 -8.48 -6.90
CA THR A 186 12.48 -7.44 -6.99
C THR A 186 12.53 -6.60 -5.74
N GLY A 187 11.37 -6.12 -5.24
CA GLY A 187 11.34 -5.31 -4.04
C GLY A 187 11.74 -6.06 -2.77
N ILE A 188 11.41 -7.36 -2.65
CA ILE A 188 11.88 -8.20 -1.55
C ILE A 188 13.40 -8.41 -1.63
N ASP A 189 13.96 -8.68 -2.81
CA ASP A 189 15.41 -8.83 -2.99
C ASP A 189 16.19 -7.55 -2.61
N GLU A 190 15.63 -6.38 -2.88
CA GLU A 190 16.19 -5.10 -2.42
C GLU A 190 16.12 -4.96 -0.89
N LEU A 191 14.99 -5.29 -0.28
CA LEU A 191 14.81 -5.24 1.18
C LEU A 191 15.77 -6.18 1.90
N ILE A 192 15.99 -7.40 1.39
CA ILE A 192 16.95 -8.37 1.96
C ILE A 192 18.37 -7.81 1.99
N LYS A 193 18.78 -7.07 0.95
CA LYS A 193 20.12 -6.45 0.91
C LYS A 193 20.30 -5.33 1.93
N VAL A 194 19.23 -4.61 2.23
CA VAL A 194 19.25 -3.44 3.12
C VAL A 194 18.96 -3.81 4.57
N ALA A 195 18.13 -4.82 4.83
CA ALA A 195 17.72 -5.20 6.18
C ALA A 195 18.89 -5.38 7.19
N PRO A 196 20.04 -5.99 6.83
CA PRO A 196 21.17 -6.18 7.77
C PRO A 196 21.83 -4.88 8.25
N ILE A 197 21.68 -3.79 7.50
CA ILE A 197 22.33 -2.50 7.82
C ILE A 197 21.34 -1.49 8.40
N LEU A 198 20.05 -1.85 8.52
CA LEU A 198 19.06 -0.97 9.12
C LEU A 198 19.32 -0.81 10.62
N GLN A 199 19.70 0.39 11.02
CA GLN A 199 19.65 0.80 12.41
C GLN A 199 18.25 1.31 12.71
N ILE A 200 17.38 0.43 13.25
CA ILE A 200 16.05 0.86 13.68
C ILE A 200 16.24 1.70 14.95
N ARG A 201 16.24 3.00 14.80
CA ARG A 201 15.93 3.88 15.93
C ARG A 201 14.46 3.68 16.22
N HIS A 202 14.12 3.29 17.44
CA HIS A 202 12.73 3.21 17.90
C HIS A 202 12.05 4.58 17.71
N GLN A 203 11.43 4.79 16.55
CA GLN A 203 10.77 6.05 16.20
C GLN A 203 9.34 6.13 16.73
N TYR A 204 8.89 5.09 17.44
CA TYR A 204 7.52 5.00 17.97
C TYR A 204 7.52 4.27 19.33
N SER A 205 8.34 4.72 20.28
CA SER A 205 8.14 4.44 21.71
C SER A 205 7.31 5.55 22.33
#